data_aa4151387c463cf8483a0b42f96d52cc
#
_entry.id   aa4151387c463cf8483a0b42f96d52cc
#
_cell.length_a   1.000
_cell.length_b   1.000
_cell.length_c   1.000
_cell.angle_alpha   90.00
_cell.angle_beta   90.00
_cell.angle_gamma   90.00
#
_symmetry.space_group_name_H-M   'P 1'
#
loop_
_entity.id
_entity.type
_entity.pdbx_description
1 polymer ?
#
loop_
_entity_poly.entity_id
_entity_poly.type
_entity_poly.pdbx_seq_one_letter_code
_entity_poly.pdbx_strand_id
1 'polypeptide(L)'
;MSLWRRMFAFAGPAYLVSVGYMDPGNWATDLEGGARFGYQLLWVLVLSNLMAILLQTLSARLGIVSQRDLAQACRETYPRPVSYALWVLCEIAIAACDLAEVLGAAIALNLLFHIPLLTGVLLTAADTLLLLWFTRLGIRVIEAFVLSLIAIIAVCFAIEIFWAGSPILSDVARGVIPHLSSHNLYIAIGILGATVMPHNLYLHSALVQTRRIGKSAKEKLTACRFNLIDSTIALNGALLVNAAILVLAAMVFFKRGIVVTEIQQASHLLTPLLGTTFASIFFGVALLSSGQSSTLTGTMAGQIVMEGFLNIRMRPWLRRLMTRTIAIIPAALVVYAAGETGTYKLLLLSQVILSMQLPFAVIPLIHFTNNKQRMGKFVNRAWVQALAWSTAALIVVLNVWLAILSVRDWLNDAGGWRGRLELGLVPILTGLALLLLWVTFHPVLPLWLRKVARASVELGVDLPAAVAENLPSPIYRKILVPLDHTSRDRDAIAHAAAMAKQHGAKLYLLHVEEGVTSQLFGPLSSTAEVEAGDQYLHQIIRDLETQQIAVEMVVRHARTPTKEIVRYAEELNPDLVVMGAHGHKGLKDIVFGTTINAVRHKLKVPLLIVRGIK
;
A
#
# COMPACT_ATOMS: atom_id res chain seq x y z
N MET A 1 8.58 15.74 -26.33
CA MET A 1 7.58 14.66 -26.25
C MET A 1 6.19 15.24 -26.43
N SER A 2 5.33 14.61 -27.24
CA SER A 2 3.92 15.00 -27.37
C SER A 2 3.18 14.85 -26.03
N LEU A 3 2.10 15.62 -25.81
CA LEU A 3 1.27 15.58 -24.59
C LEU A 3 0.82 14.13 -24.28
N TRP A 4 0.36 13.39 -25.29
CA TRP A 4 -0.07 12.00 -25.20
C TRP A 4 1.04 11.06 -24.70
N ARG A 5 2.25 11.18 -25.24
CA ARG A 5 3.39 10.37 -24.77
C ARG A 5 3.75 10.63 -23.31
N ARG A 6 3.61 11.89 -22.86
CA ARG A 6 3.81 12.23 -21.44
C ARG A 6 2.72 11.65 -20.56
N MET A 7 1.46 11.70 -21.01
CA MET A 7 0.33 11.12 -20.29
C MET A 7 0.49 9.60 -20.14
N PHE A 8 0.80 8.88 -21.22
CA PHE A 8 1.07 7.42 -21.16
C PHE A 8 2.31 7.06 -20.33
N ALA A 9 3.34 7.90 -20.31
CA ALA A 9 4.50 7.70 -19.44
C ALA A 9 4.17 7.88 -17.96
N PHE A 10 3.16 8.71 -17.65
CA PHE A 10 2.69 8.95 -16.27
C PHE A 10 1.66 7.91 -15.83
N ALA A 11 0.86 7.37 -16.74
CA ALA A 11 -0.16 6.37 -16.46
C ALA A 11 0.42 5.10 -15.81
N GLY A 12 -0.37 4.46 -14.97
CA GLY A 12 -0.03 3.21 -14.29
C GLY A 12 -0.39 3.16 -12.80
N PRO A 13 -0.05 4.17 -11.98
CA PRO A 13 -0.37 4.14 -10.56
C PRO A 13 -1.84 3.90 -10.25
N ALA A 14 -2.75 4.57 -10.96
CA ALA A 14 -4.17 4.41 -10.73
C ALA A 14 -4.72 3.05 -11.20
N TYR A 15 -4.16 2.46 -12.24
CA TYR A 15 -4.55 1.09 -12.65
C TYR A 15 -4.15 0.05 -11.61
N LEU A 16 -2.97 0.18 -10.99
CA LEU A 16 -2.58 -0.70 -9.88
C LEU A 16 -3.54 -0.56 -8.69
N VAL A 17 -3.93 0.67 -8.38
CA VAL A 17 -4.86 0.94 -7.27
C VAL A 17 -6.27 0.44 -7.59
N SER A 18 -6.73 0.55 -8.85
CA SER A 18 -8.09 0.16 -9.24
C SER A 18 -8.38 -1.33 -9.09
N VAL A 19 -7.34 -2.17 -9.10
CA VAL A 19 -7.47 -3.61 -8.87
C VAL A 19 -8.06 -3.94 -7.50
N GLY A 20 -7.66 -3.21 -6.47
CA GLY A 20 -8.25 -3.39 -5.15
C GLY A 20 -9.74 -3.09 -5.08
N TYR A 21 -10.30 -2.42 -6.08
CA TYR A 21 -11.75 -2.18 -6.20
C TYR A 21 -12.50 -3.35 -6.87
N MET A 22 -11.81 -4.40 -7.27
CA MET A 22 -12.37 -5.57 -7.95
C MET A 22 -11.98 -6.87 -7.24
N ASP A 23 -11.63 -6.82 -5.95
CA ASP A 23 -11.21 -7.96 -5.15
C ASP A 23 -12.37 -8.95 -4.89
N PRO A 24 -12.09 -10.19 -4.44
CA PRO A 24 -13.14 -11.17 -4.13
C PRO A 24 -14.16 -10.71 -3.08
N GLY A 25 -13.81 -9.75 -2.22
CA GLY A 25 -14.75 -9.15 -1.26
C GLY A 25 -15.82 -8.29 -1.93
N ASN A 26 -15.43 -7.47 -2.93
CA ASN A 26 -16.38 -6.74 -3.78
C ASN A 26 -17.30 -7.72 -4.52
N TRP A 27 -16.76 -8.84 -5.04
CA TRP A 27 -17.56 -9.88 -5.70
C TRP A 27 -18.68 -10.41 -4.81
N ALA A 28 -18.37 -10.74 -3.55
CA ALA A 28 -19.37 -11.27 -2.62
C ALA A 28 -20.52 -10.28 -2.40
N THR A 29 -20.19 -8.98 -2.18
CA THR A 29 -21.20 -7.95 -1.92
C THR A 29 -22.02 -7.59 -3.17
N ASP A 30 -21.40 -7.53 -4.35
CA ASP A 30 -22.07 -7.19 -5.61
C ASP A 30 -22.98 -8.34 -6.08
N LEU A 31 -22.50 -9.57 -5.93
CA LEU A 31 -23.25 -10.79 -6.25
C LEU A 31 -24.52 -10.89 -5.37
N GLU A 32 -24.37 -10.75 -4.06
CA GLU A 32 -25.48 -10.79 -3.12
C GLU A 32 -26.44 -9.63 -3.34
N GLY A 33 -25.90 -8.43 -3.58
CA GLY A 33 -26.68 -7.25 -3.91
C GLY A 33 -27.54 -7.45 -5.15
N GLY A 34 -26.96 -7.96 -6.23
CA GLY A 34 -27.65 -8.26 -7.48
C GLY A 34 -28.67 -9.39 -7.33
N ALA A 35 -28.32 -10.50 -6.64
CA ALA A 35 -29.20 -11.63 -6.47
C ALA A 35 -30.44 -11.34 -5.58
N ARG A 36 -30.29 -10.49 -4.55
CA ARG A 36 -31.38 -10.15 -3.62
C ARG A 36 -32.21 -8.93 -4.05
N PHE A 37 -31.58 -7.92 -4.62
CA PHE A 37 -32.22 -6.62 -4.86
C PHE A 37 -32.26 -6.23 -6.35
N GLY A 38 -31.82 -7.12 -7.25
CA GLY A 38 -31.77 -6.82 -8.66
C GLY A 38 -30.84 -5.62 -8.93
N TYR A 39 -31.32 -4.66 -9.70
CA TYR A 39 -30.55 -3.47 -10.07
C TYR A 39 -30.55 -2.36 -9.01
N GLN A 40 -31.31 -2.49 -7.91
CA GLN A 40 -31.58 -1.40 -6.96
C GLN A 40 -30.34 -0.83 -6.29
N LEU A 41 -29.21 -1.53 -6.28
CA LEU A 41 -27.97 -1.08 -5.63
C LEU A 41 -26.91 -0.54 -6.60
N LEU A 42 -27.21 -0.41 -7.90
CA LEU A 42 -26.28 0.19 -8.87
C LEU A 42 -25.87 1.62 -8.49
N TRP A 43 -26.80 2.42 -7.93
CA TRP A 43 -26.47 3.77 -7.48
C TRP A 43 -25.42 3.79 -6.37
N VAL A 44 -25.37 2.75 -5.52
CA VAL A 44 -24.34 2.63 -4.47
C VAL A 44 -22.98 2.45 -5.09
N LEU A 45 -22.84 1.59 -6.12
CA LEU A 45 -21.59 1.43 -6.86
C LEU A 45 -21.14 2.75 -7.52
N VAL A 46 -22.07 3.47 -8.15
CA VAL A 46 -21.77 4.77 -8.77
C VAL A 46 -21.33 5.79 -7.72
N LEU A 47 -22.05 5.90 -6.60
CA LEU A 47 -21.70 6.80 -5.50
C LEU A 47 -20.33 6.44 -4.91
N SER A 48 -20.09 5.16 -4.61
CA SER A 48 -18.81 4.67 -4.08
C SER A 48 -17.66 4.99 -5.03
N ASN A 49 -17.86 4.82 -6.33
CA ASN A 49 -16.86 5.17 -7.34
C ASN A 49 -16.54 6.66 -7.39
N LEU A 50 -17.57 7.53 -7.31
CA LEU A 50 -17.36 8.98 -7.24
C LEU A 50 -16.57 9.39 -5.98
N MET A 51 -16.90 8.78 -4.84
CA MET A 51 -16.14 8.96 -3.59
C MET A 51 -14.69 8.46 -3.74
N ALA A 52 -14.51 7.30 -4.38
CA ALA A 52 -13.19 6.74 -4.65
C ALA A 52 -12.35 7.67 -5.54
N ILE A 53 -12.90 8.18 -6.65
CA ILE A 53 -12.21 9.13 -7.55
C ILE A 53 -11.78 10.39 -6.78
N LEU A 54 -12.66 10.94 -5.94
CA LEU A 54 -12.33 12.09 -5.09
C LEU A 54 -11.18 11.78 -4.14
N LEU A 55 -11.29 10.71 -3.34
CA LEU A 55 -10.30 10.37 -2.32
C LEU A 55 -8.97 9.95 -2.92
N GLN A 56 -8.96 9.18 -4.00
CA GLN A 56 -7.74 8.79 -4.71
C GLN A 56 -7.05 9.99 -5.36
N THR A 57 -7.82 10.95 -5.87
CA THR A 57 -7.27 12.22 -6.39
C THR A 57 -6.61 13.04 -5.28
N LEU A 58 -7.21 13.09 -4.09
CA LEU A 58 -6.60 13.77 -2.92
C LEU A 58 -5.33 13.06 -2.46
N SER A 59 -5.35 11.72 -2.40
CA SER A 59 -4.22 10.90 -2.03
C SER A 59 -3.02 11.10 -2.97
N ALA A 60 -3.27 11.01 -4.27
CA ALA A 60 -2.25 11.26 -5.28
C ALA A 60 -1.71 12.69 -5.24
N ARG A 61 -2.59 13.68 -5.04
CA ARG A 61 -2.19 15.08 -4.90
C ARG A 61 -1.29 15.28 -3.68
N LEU A 62 -1.58 14.62 -2.55
CA LEU A 62 -0.70 14.62 -1.39
C LEU A 62 0.70 14.13 -1.77
N GLY A 63 0.80 12.94 -2.40
CA GLY A 63 2.07 12.36 -2.82
C GLY A 63 2.84 13.24 -3.80
N ILE A 64 2.16 13.79 -4.83
CA ILE A 64 2.79 14.63 -5.86
C ILE A 64 3.32 15.95 -5.29
N VAL A 65 2.55 16.60 -4.41
CA VAL A 65 2.87 17.95 -3.96
C VAL A 65 3.81 17.95 -2.77
N SER A 66 3.52 17.12 -1.75
CA SER A 66 4.31 17.09 -0.51
C SER A 66 5.50 16.15 -0.58
N GLN A 67 5.55 15.25 -1.57
CA GLN A 67 6.55 14.19 -1.70
C GLN A 67 6.60 13.27 -0.46
N ARG A 68 5.47 13.19 0.24
CA ARG A 68 5.21 12.29 1.38
C ARG A 68 4.00 11.44 1.06
N ASP A 69 4.09 10.14 1.30
CA ASP A 69 2.89 9.31 1.31
C ASP A 69 2.03 9.58 2.54
N LEU A 70 0.81 9.05 2.54
CA LEU A 70 -0.14 9.30 3.62
C LEU A 70 0.36 8.76 4.98
N ALA A 71 1.05 7.61 5.01
CA ALA A 71 1.57 7.02 6.23
C ALA A 71 2.73 7.84 6.81
N GLN A 72 3.65 8.30 5.96
CA GLN A 72 4.72 9.23 6.35
C GLN A 72 4.14 10.54 6.88
N ALA A 73 3.12 11.08 6.21
CA ALA A 73 2.45 12.29 6.64
C ALA A 73 1.77 12.14 8.02
N CYS A 74 1.18 10.97 8.32
CA CYS A 74 0.64 10.65 9.63
C CYS A 74 1.74 10.56 10.68
N ARG A 75 2.83 9.85 10.41
CA ARG A 75 3.99 9.73 11.32
C ARG A 75 4.60 11.07 11.69
N GLU A 76 4.71 11.97 10.71
CA GLU A 76 5.28 13.31 10.92
C GLU A 76 4.36 14.24 11.72
N THR A 77 3.05 14.02 11.64
CA THR A 77 2.05 14.94 12.20
C THR A 77 1.56 14.49 13.57
N TYR A 78 1.37 13.18 13.77
CA TYR A 78 0.77 12.64 14.98
C TYR A 78 1.79 12.17 16.02
N PRO A 79 1.48 12.22 17.33
CA PRO A 79 2.31 11.62 18.37
C PRO A 79 2.51 10.12 18.15
N ARG A 80 3.64 9.59 18.58
CA ARG A 80 3.99 8.17 18.41
C ARG A 80 2.88 7.18 18.78
N PRO A 81 2.20 7.28 19.95
CA PRO A 81 1.14 6.33 20.29
C PRO A 81 -0.01 6.31 19.28
N VAL A 82 -0.43 7.49 18.80
CA VAL A 82 -1.49 7.61 17.78
C VAL A 82 -1.03 7.08 16.43
N SER A 83 0.20 7.39 16.04
CA SER A 83 0.80 6.85 14.81
C SER A 83 0.87 5.33 14.84
N TYR A 84 1.26 4.71 15.97
CA TYR A 84 1.23 3.26 16.15
C TYR A 84 -0.18 2.68 16.11
N ALA A 85 -1.16 3.35 16.74
CA ALA A 85 -2.55 2.90 16.70
C ALA A 85 -3.10 2.92 15.28
N LEU A 86 -2.85 3.99 14.50
CA LEU A 86 -3.24 4.07 13.08
C LEU A 86 -2.55 3.01 12.24
N TRP A 87 -1.27 2.72 12.52
CA TRP A 87 -0.55 1.64 11.85
C TRP A 87 -1.19 0.28 12.14
N VAL A 88 -1.46 -0.05 13.41
CA VAL A 88 -2.09 -1.33 13.79
C VAL A 88 -3.44 -1.49 13.11
N LEU A 89 -4.29 -0.45 13.10
CA LEU A 89 -5.58 -0.49 12.41
C LEU A 89 -5.42 -0.73 10.91
N CYS A 90 -4.44 -0.10 10.28
CA CYS A 90 -4.16 -0.30 8.87
C CYS A 90 -3.63 -1.73 8.59
N GLU A 91 -2.79 -2.29 9.46
CA GLU A 91 -2.30 -3.67 9.35
C GLU A 91 -3.44 -4.70 9.48
N ILE A 92 -4.38 -4.47 10.41
CA ILE A 92 -5.57 -5.31 10.56
C ILE A 92 -6.42 -5.26 9.27
N ALA A 93 -6.61 -4.08 8.69
CA ALA A 93 -7.33 -3.93 7.44
C ALA A 93 -6.63 -4.63 6.26
N ILE A 94 -5.29 -4.51 6.17
CA ILE A 94 -4.50 -5.20 5.13
C ILE A 94 -4.59 -6.73 5.31
N ALA A 95 -4.52 -7.23 6.55
CA ALA A 95 -4.68 -8.65 6.84
C ALA A 95 -6.08 -9.16 6.49
N ALA A 96 -7.12 -8.36 6.73
CA ALA A 96 -8.49 -8.67 6.32
C ALA A 96 -8.65 -8.70 4.79
N CYS A 97 -8.00 -7.79 4.07
CA CYS A 97 -7.95 -7.81 2.61
C CYS A 97 -7.23 -9.08 2.10
N ASP A 98 -6.06 -9.39 2.65
CA ASP A 98 -5.28 -10.58 2.28
C ASP A 98 -6.06 -11.89 2.57
N LEU A 99 -6.88 -11.89 3.63
CA LEU A 99 -7.80 -12.98 3.95
C LEU A 99 -8.86 -13.18 2.84
N ALA A 100 -9.47 -12.10 2.36
CA ALA A 100 -10.43 -12.18 1.25
C ALA A 100 -9.78 -12.67 -0.04
N GLU A 101 -8.55 -12.27 -0.31
CA GLU A 101 -7.76 -12.72 -1.47
C GLU A 101 -7.43 -14.22 -1.39
N VAL A 102 -7.02 -14.71 -0.20
CA VAL A 102 -6.78 -16.14 0.06
C VAL A 102 -8.03 -16.95 -0.19
N LEU A 103 -9.16 -16.53 0.37
CA LEU A 103 -10.43 -17.24 0.20
C LEU A 103 -10.91 -17.19 -1.24
N GLY A 104 -10.85 -16.02 -1.90
CA GLY A 104 -11.22 -15.89 -3.31
C GLY A 104 -10.41 -16.77 -4.24
N ALA A 105 -9.08 -16.78 -4.06
CA ALA A 105 -8.21 -17.65 -4.84
C ALA A 105 -8.47 -19.15 -4.56
N ALA A 106 -8.71 -19.55 -3.30
CA ALA A 106 -9.05 -20.92 -2.94
C ALA A 106 -10.39 -21.36 -3.55
N ILE A 107 -11.40 -20.48 -3.53
CA ILE A 107 -12.69 -20.72 -4.20
C ILE A 107 -12.49 -20.90 -5.70
N ALA A 108 -11.72 -20.01 -6.35
CA ALA A 108 -11.44 -20.11 -7.78
C ALA A 108 -10.72 -21.42 -8.16
N LEU A 109 -9.74 -21.85 -7.34
CA LEU A 109 -9.06 -23.15 -7.52
C LEU A 109 -10.00 -24.33 -7.34
N ASN A 110 -10.93 -24.23 -6.40
CA ASN A 110 -11.98 -25.25 -6.21
C ASN A 110 -12.90 -25.33 -7.42
N LEU A 111 -13.36 -24.20 -7.94
CA LEU A 111 -14.27 -24.14 -9.09
C LEU A 111 -13.62 -24.63 -10.39
N LEU A 112 -12.35 -24.29 -10.63
CA LEU A 112 -11.66 -24.61 -11.88
C LEU A 112 -11.06 -26.02 -11.89
N PHE A 113 -10.50 -26.46 -10.77
CA PHE A 113 -9.69 -27.68 -10.69
C PHE A 113 -10.24 -28.70 -9.68
N HIS A 114 -11.37 -28.42 -9.04
CA HIS A 114 -11.98 -29.25 -7.99
C HIS A 114 -11.04 -29.51 -6.80
N ILE A 115 -10.12 -28.58 -6.52
CA ILE A 115 -9.21 -28.66 -5.39
C ILE A 115 -10.02 -28.39 -4.11
N PRO A 116 -9.94 -29.22 -3.05
CA PRO A 116 -10.61 -28.94 -1.79
C PRO A 116 -10.24 -27.57 -1.23
N LEU A 117 -11.21 -26.81 -0.70
CA LEU A 117 -11.01 -25.41 -0.24
C LEU A 117 -9.82 -25.27 0.72
N LEU A 118 -9.67 -26.18 1.69
CA LEU A 118 -8.55 -26.14 2.63
C LEU A 118 -7.20 -26.28 1.91
N THR A 119 -7.11 -27.20 0.95
CA THR A 119 -5.90 -27.35 0.12
C THR A 119 -5.68 -26.12 -0.73
N GLY A 120 -6.74 -25.52 -1.30
CA GLY A 120 -6.69 -24.26 -2.04
C GLY A 120 -6.13 -23.13 -1.18
N VAL A 121 -6.61 -22.96 0.06
CA VAL A 121 -6.10 -21.98 1.03
C VAL A 121 -4.59 -22.16 1.28
N LEU A 122 -4.14 -23.40 1.49
CA LEU A 122 -2.72 -23.68 1.70
C LEU A 122 -1.87 -23.43 0.44
N LEU A 123 -2.41 -23.75 -0.74
CA LEU A 123 -1.73 -23.48 -2.02
C LEU A 123 -1.52 -21.99 -2.28
N THR A 124 -2.40 -21.12 -1.78
CA THR A 124 -2.22 -19.66 -1.92
C THR A 124 -0.96 -19.14 -1.21
N ALA A 125 -0.37 -19.93 -0.31
CA ALA A 125 0.95 -19.58 0.25
C ALA A 125 2.04 -19.53 -0.84
N ALA A 126 1.91 -20.34 -1.90
CA ALA A 126 2.84 -20.36 -3.03
C ALA A 126 2.79 -19.07 -3.87
N ASP A 127 1.67 -18.32 -3.86
CA ASP A 127 1.53 -17.02 -4.52
C ASP A 127 2.62 -16.04 -4.04
N THR A 128 3.07 -16.19 -2.80
CA THR A 128 4.17 -15.41 -2.24
C THR A 128 5.45 -15.54 -3.07
N LEU A 129 5.77 -16.74 -3.53
CA LEU A 129 6.96 -17.01 -4.36
C LEU A 129 6.81 -16.40 -5.77
N LEU A 130 5.62 -16.55 -6.37
CA LEU A 130 5.30 -15.97 -7.66
C LEU A 130 5.46 -14.44 -7.64
N LEU A 131 4.92 -13.80 -6.62
CA LEU A 131 4.99 -12.35 -6.45
C LEU A 131 6.42 -11.85 -6.22
N LEU A 132 7.21 -12.56 -5.42
CA LEU A 132 8.62 -12.26 -5.25
C LEU A 132 9.39 -12.35 -6.56
N TRP A 133 9.01 -13.27 -7.45
CA TRP A 133 9.58 -13.37 -8.78
C TRP A 133 9.17 -12.15 -9.65
N PHE A 134 7.87 -11.77 -9.68
CA PHE A 134 7.41 -10.60 -10.43
C PHE A 134 8.07 -9.30 -9.95
N THR A 135 8.26 -9.11 -8.65
CA THR A 135 8.94 -7.91 -8.13
C THR A 135 10.39 -7.79 -8.61
N ARG A 136 11.03 -8.87 -9.08
CA ARG A 136 12.37 -8.83 -9.68
C ARG A 136 12.37 -8.30 -11.12
N LEU A 137 11.24 -8.41 -11.82
CA LEU A 137 11.11 -8.02 -13.22
C LEU A 137 10.86 -6.52 -13.42
N GLY A 138 10.54 -5.81 -12.35
CA GLY A 138 10.30 -4.36 -12.34
C GLY A 138 8.83 -3.98 -12.51
N ILE A 139 8.54 -2.71 -12.17
CA ILE A 139 7.16 -2.21 -12.04
C ILE A 139 6.36 -2.26 -13.35
N ARG A 140 7.00 -2.00 -14.49
CA ARG A 140 6.28 -2.01 -15.78
C ARG A 140 5.75 -3.39 -16.15
N VAL A 141 6.47 -4.46 -15.76
CA VAL A 141 5.99 -5.83 -15.95
C VAL A 141 4.81 -6.12 -15.03
N ILE A 142 4.86 -5.64 -13.77
CA ILE A 142 3.75 -5.75 -12.82
C ILE A 142 2.52 -4.99 -13.35
N GLU A 143 2.68 -3.75 -13.82
CA GLU A 143 1.60 -2.95 -14.40
C GLU A 143 0.97 -3.68 -15.60
N ALA A 144 1.78 -4.22 -16.51
CA ALA A 144 1.29 -4.96 -17.68
C ALA A 144 0.57 -6.26 -17.30
N PHE A 145 1.12 -7.01 -16.33
CA PHE A 145 0.50 -8.23 -15.81
C PHE A 145 -0.86 -7.93 -15.17
N VAL A 146 -0.94 -6.92 -14.31
CA VAL A 146 -2.19 -6.50 -13.68
C VAL A 146 -3.22 -6.06 -14.71
N LEU A 147 -2.81 -5.26 -15.70
CA LEU A 147 -3.72 -4.86 -16.81
C LEU A 147 -4.24 -6.06 -17.59
N SER A 148 -3.41 -7.09 -17.82
CA SER A 148 -3.87 -8.31 -18.49
C SER A 148 -4.92 -9.06 -17.67
N LEU A 149 -4.77 -9.12 -16.34
CA LEU A 149 -5.75 -9.75 -15.45
C LEU A 149 -7.08 -8.96 -15.44
N ILE A 150 -7.03 -7.62 -15.40
CA ILE A 150 -8.22 -6.76 -15.51
C ILE A 150 -8.95 -7.02 -16.85
N ALA A 151 -8.19 -7.11 -17.95
CA ALA A 151 -8.77 -7.39 -19.26
C ALA A 151 -9.43 -8.76 -19.29
N ILE A 152 -8.82 -9.80 -18.69
CA ILE A 152 -9.41 -11.14 -18.56
C ILE A 152 -10.73 -11.06 -17.81
N ILE A 153 -10.78 -10.38 -16.65
CA ILE A 153 -12.00 -10.22 -15.85
C ILE A 153 -13.10 -9.55 -16.70
N ALA A 154 -12.77 -8.43 -17.35
CA ALA A 154 -13.73 -7.69 -18.17
C ALA A 154 -14.28 -8.52 -19.34
N VAL A 155 -13.41 -9.29 -20.01
CA VAL A 155 -13.82 -10.15 -21.13
C VAL A 155 -14.71 -11.30 -20.62
N CYS A 156 -14.36 -11.95 -19.50
CA CYS A 156 -15.17 -13.04 -18.93
C CYS A 156 -16.59 -12.54 -18.62
N PHE A 157 -16.74 -11.42 -17.92
CA PHE A 157 -18.06 -10.87 -17.60
C PHE A 157 -18.82 -10.36 -18.83
N ALA A 158 -18.14 -9.78 -19.81
CA ALA A 158 -18.78 -9.38 -21.06
C ALA A 158 -19.39 -10.58 -21.79
N ILE A 159 -18.69 -11.71 -21.83
CA ILE A 159 -19.20 -12.97 -22.42
C ILE A 159 -20.36 -13.52 -21.60
N GLU A 160 -20.27 -13.55 -20.27
CA GLU A 160 -21.33 -14.05 -19.40
C GLU A 160 -22.62 -13.22 -19.51
N ILE A 161 -22.51 -11.89 -19.57
CA ILE A 161 -23.65 -10.99 -19.79
C ILE A 161 -24.24 -11.23 -21.18
N PHE A 162 -23.40 -11.43 -22.21
CA PHE A 162 -23.86 -11.74 -23.56
C PHE A 162 -24.68 -13.05 -23.58
N TRP A 163 -24.26 -14.10 -22.87
CA TRP A 163 -25.03 -15.35 -22.74
C TRP A 163 -26.28 -15.19 -21.88
N ALA A 164 -26.25 -14.35 -20.85
CA ALA A 164 -27.41 -14.05 -20.01
C ALA A 164 -28.51 -13.28 -20.78
N GLY A 165 -28.17 -12.73 -21.94
CA GLY A 165 -29.05 -11.89 -22.76
C GLY A 165 -28.89 -10.40 -22.48
N SER A 166 -29.70 -9.57 -23.10
CA SER A 166 -29.62 -8.13 -22.91
C SER A 166 -30.34 -7.69 -21.62
N PRO A 167 -29.68 -6.93 -20.75
CA PRO A 167 -30.35 -6.33 -19.61
C PRO A 167 -31.43 -5.32 -20.08
N ILE A 168 -32.50 -5.22 -19.31
CA ILE A 168 -33.56 -4.22 -19.61
C ILE A 168 -32.98 -2.86 -19.19
N LEU A 169 -32.61 -2.04 -20.18
CA LEU A 169 -31.96 -0.74 -19.98
C LEU A 169 -32.78 0.22 -19.07
N SER A 170 -34.10 0.16 -19.12
CA SER A 170 -34.95 0.97 -18.24
C SER A 170 -34.81 0.57 -16.76
N ASP A 171 -34.62 -0.72 -16.46
CA ASP A 171 -34.47 -1.21 -15.11
C ASP A 171 -33.06 -0.91 -14.56
N VAL A 172 -32.05 -1.04 -15.42
CA VAL A 172 -30.67 -0.61 -15.11
C VAL A 172 -30.64 0.90 -14.80
N ALA A 173 -31.30 1.72 -15.63
CA ALA A 173 -31.38 3.17 -15.41
C ALA A 173 -32.11 3.52 -14.11
N ARG A 174 -33.19 2.81 -13.76
CA ARG A 174 -33.86 2.97 -12.46
C ARG A 174 -32.98 2.57 -11.30
N GLY A 175 -32.10 1.56 -11.47
CA GLY A 175 -31.15 1.12 -10.45
C GLY A 175 -30.07 2.17 -10.11
N VAL A 176 -29.84 3.17 -10.97
CA VAL A 176 -28.94 4.30 -10.69
C VAL A 176 -29.61 5.38 -9.84
N ILE A 177 -30.95 5.36 -9.70
CA ILE A 177 -31.68 6.30 -8.86
C ILE A 177 -31.60 5.83 -7.40
N PRO A 178 -31.14 6.68 -6.45
CA PRO A 178 -31.02 6.30 -5.05
C PRO A 178 -32.35 5.80 -4.46
N HIS A 179 -32.35 4.56 -4.01
CA HIS A 179 -33.46 3.96 -3.28
C HIS A 179 -32.91 3.13 -2.12
N LEU A 180 -33.09 3.62 -0.89
CA LEU A 180 -32.61 2.99 0.32
C LEU A 180 -33.80 2.47 1.15
N SER A 181 -33.76 1.21 1.54
CA SER A 181 -34.71 0.58 2.42
C SER A 181 -33.98 -0.10 3.60
N SER A 182 -34.68 -0.37 4.69
CA SER A 182 -34.09 -1.10 5.83
C SER A 182 -33.54 -2.47 5.43
N HIS A 183 -34.08 -3.09 4.39
CA HIS A 183 -33.68 -4.41 3.91
C HIS A 183 -32.41 -4.41 3.07
N ASN A 184 -32.19 -3.36 2.26
CA ASN A 184 -31.01 -3.29 1.38
C ASN A 184 -29.83 -2.49 1.98
N LEU A 185 -30.07 -1.81 3.11
CA LEU A 185 -29.08 -0.94 3.77
C LEU A 185 -27.79 -1.68 4.15
N TYR A 186 -27.91 -2.88 4.73
CA TYR A 186 -26.74 -3.67 5.15
C TYR A 186 -25.80 -3.98 3.97
N ILE A 187 -26.37 -4.45 2.86
CA ILE A 187 -25.59 -4.77 1.66
C ILE A 187 -25.08 -3.51 0.98
N ALA A 188 -25.87 -2.43 0.97
CA ALA A 188 -25.43 -1.13 0.46
C ALA A 188 -24.20 -0.60 1.21
N ILE A 189 -24.18 -0.72 2.55
CA ILE A 189 -23.00 -0.39 3.37
C ILE A 189 -21.83 -1.33 3.05
N GLY A 190 -22.11 -2.62 2.87
CA GLY A 190 -21.11 -3.61 2.46
C GLY A 190 -20.43 -3.25 1.13
N ILE A 191 -21.22 -2.93 0.10
CA ILE A 191 -20.72 -2.50 -1.21
C ILE A 191 -19.86 -1.22 -1.08
N LEU A 192 -20.33 -0.23 -0.33
CA LEU A 192 -19.60 1.02 -0.14
C LEU A 192 -18.28 0.80 0.59
N GLY A 193 -18.27 -0.03 1.63
CA GLY A 193 -17.09 -0.37 2.40
C GLY A 193 -16.08 -1.21 1.62
N ALA A 194 -16.56 -2.17 0.83
CA ALA A 194 -15.74 -2.98 -0.04
C ALA A 194 -15.10 -2.16 -1.16
N THR A 195 -15.85 -1.19 -1.74
CA THR A 195 -15.37 -0.39 -2.86
C THR A 195 -14.26 0.59 -2.45
N VAL A 196 -14.39 1.32 -1.34
CA VAL A 196 -13.41 2.35 -0.95
C VAL A 196 -12.41 1.78 0.06
N MET A 197 -11.33 1.22 -0.44
CA MET A 197 -10.33 0.55 0.42
C MET A 197 -9.33 1.54 1.01
N PRO A 198 -9.12 1.54 2.34
CA PRO A 198 -8.23 2.48 3.01
C PRO A 198 -6.76 2.31 2.64
N HIS A 199 -6.27 1.06 2.54
CA HIS A 199 -4.87 0.80 2.20
C HIS A 199 -4.49 1.28 0.79
N ASN A 200 -5.46 1.35 -0.14
CA ASN A 200 -5.26 1.91 -1.47
C ASN A 200 -5.01 3.43 -1.44
N LEU A 201 -5.48 4.16 -0.42
CA LEU A 201 -5.15 5.58 -0.25
C LEU A 201 -3.66 5.75 0.12
N TYR A 202 -3.14 4.90 1.00
CA TYR A 202 -1.71 4.89 1.32
C TYR A 202 -0.88 4.50 0.11
N LEU A 203 -1.27 3.43 -0.58
CA LEU A 203 -0.59 2.93 -1.78
C LEU A 203 -0.51 4.00 -2.88
N HIS A 204 -1.62 4.66 -3.22
CA HIS A 204 -1.65 5.64 -4.31
C HIS A 204 -0.76 6.85 -4.03
N SER A 205 -0.78 7.37 -2.80
CA SER A 205 0.08 8.49 -2.40
C SER A 205 1.58 8.19 -2.54
N ALA A 206 1.97 6.92 -2.40
CA ALA A 206 3.34 6.46 -2.62
C ALA A 206 3.64 6.17 -4.11
N LEU A 207 2.71 5.49 -4.81
CA LEU A 207 2.93 5.10 -6.21
C LEU A 207 3.13 6.30 -7.14
N VAL A 208 2.43 7.41 -6.93
CA VAL A 208 2.61 8.61 -7.76
C VAL A 208 4.01 9.21 -7.65
N GLN A 209 4.71 8.98 -6.55
CA GLN A 209 6.09 9.44 -6.34
C GLN A 209 7.13 8.65 -7.14
N THR A 210 6.70 7.55 -7.78
CA THR A 210 7.56 6.76 -8.67
C THR A 210 7.71 7.38 -10.07
N ARG A 211 6.94 8.42 -10.33
CA ARG A 211 6.99 9.15 -11.61
C ARG A 211 7.92 10.35 -11.49
N ARG A 212 8.65 10.65 -12.56
CA ARG A 212 9.49 11.87 -12.62
C ARG A 212 8.58 13.08 -12.62
N ILE A 213 8.44 13.69 -11.46
CA ILE A 213 7.67 14.92 -11.24
C ILE A 213 8.66 16.05 -11.14
N GLY A 214 8.55 17.05 -12.02
CA GLY A 214 9.41 18.23 -11.93
C GLY A 214 9.10 19.07 -10.69
N LYS A 215 10.08 19.85 -10.25
CA LYS A 215 9.99 20.65 -9.00
C LYS A 215 9.09 21.89 -9.14
N SER A 216 8.83 22.36 -10.38
CA SER A 216 8.06 23.58 -10.62
C SER A 216 6.56 23.39 -10.34
N ALA A 217 5.88 24.44 -9.89
CA ALA A 217 4.44 24.40 -9.65
C ALA A 217 3.64 24.01 -10.92
N LYS A 218 4.11 24.39 -12.11
CA LYS A 218 3.50 24.06 -13.39
C LYS A 218 3.58 22.55 -13.68
N GLU A 219 4.72 21.93 -13.40
CA GLU A 219 4.94 20.49 -13.59
C GLU A 219 4.13 19.67 -12.59
N LYS A 220 4.10 20.06 -11.31
CA LYS A 220 3.24 19.45 -10.29
C LYS A 220 1.75 19.53 -10.67
N LEU A 221 1.29 20.68 -11.21
CA LEU A 221 -0.07 20.83 -11.70
C LEU A 221 -0.37 19.88 -12.86
N THR A 222 0.56 19.74 -13.79
CA THR A 222 0.43 18.82 -14.93
C THR A 222 0.37 17.37 -14.44
N ALA A 223 1.21 16.98 -13.49
CA ALA A 223 1.19 15.65 -12.88
C ALA A 223 -0.16 15.37 -12.17
N CYS A 224 -0.68 16.33 -11.40
CA CYS A 224 -2.00 16.20 -10.77
C CYS A 224 -3.13 16.03 -11.79
N ARG A 225 -3.07 16.74 -12.93
CA ARG A 225 -4.07 16.59 -14.01
C ARG A 225 -3.99 15.23 -14.69
N PHE A 226 -2.77 14.76 -15.00
CA PHE A 226 -2.59 13.43 -15.59
C PHE A 226 -3.07 12.33 -14.65
N ASN A 227 -2.76 12.46 -13.36
CA ASN A 227 -3.24 11.50 -12.37
C ASN A 227 -4.76 11.51 -12.22
N LEU A 228 -5.41 12.69 -12.27
CA LEU A 228 -6.87 12.77 -12.25
C LEU A 228 -7.49 11.99 -13.42
N ILE A 229 -6.93 12.14 -14.64
CA ILE A 229 -7.41 11.43 -15.84
C ILE A 229 -7.17 9.92 -15.66
N ASP A 230 -5.96 9.52 -15.26
CA ASP A 230 -5.57 8.14 -15.00
C ASP A 230 -6.49 7.48 -13.97
N SER A 231 -6.72 8.14 -12.82
CA SER A 231 -7.62 7.66 -11.77
C SER A 231 -9.09 7.57 -12.23
N THR A 232 -9.56 8.56 -12.99
CA THR A 232 -10.93 8.53 -13.49
C THR A 232 -11.15 7.38 -14.46
N ILE A 233 -10.23 7.14 -15.38
CA ILE A 233 -10.32 6.03 -16.34
C ILE A 233 -10.23 4.69 -15.61
N ALA A 234 -9.25 4.50 -14.75
CA ALA A 234 -9.01 3.23 -14.06
C ALA A 234 -10.16 2.86 -13.12
N LEU A 235 -10.66 3.80 -12.31
CA LEU A 235 -11.75 3.55 -11.37
C LEU A 235 -13.11 3.37 -12.06
N ASN A 236 -13.37 4.07 -13.17
CA ASN A 236 -14.56 3.77 -13.97
C ASN A 236 -14.47 2.40 -14.65
N GLY A 237 -13.27 1.95 -15.03
CA GLY A 237 -13.05 0.56 -15.46
C GLY A 237 -13.44 -0.45 -14.38
N ALA A 238 -13.01 -0.22 -13.13
CA ALA A 238 -13.39 -1.05 -11.99
C ALA A 238 -14.91 -0.99 -11.71
N LEU A 239 -15.52 0.20 -11.78
CA LEU A 239 -16.99 0.34 -11.68
C LEU A 239 -17.71 -0.51 -12.69
N LEU A 240 -17.26 -0.55 -13.94
CA LEU A 240 -17.90 -1.35 -14.99
C LEU A 240 -17.83 -2.84 -14.68
N VAL A 241 -16.72 -3.33 -14.12
CA VAL A 241 -16.57 -4.73 -13.69
C VAL A 241 -17.54 -5.04 -12.55
N ASN A 242 -17.56 -4.24 -11.49
CA ASN A 242 -18.47 -4.44 -10.35
C ASN A 242 -19.94 -4.34 -10.75
N ALA A 243 -20.27 -3.37 -11.60
CA ALA A 243 -21.61 -3.26 -12.17
C ALA A 243 -21.98 -4.48 -13.03
N ALA A 244 -21.02 -5.05 -13.76
CA ALA A 244 -21.22 -6.28 -14.54
C ALA A 244 -21.56 -7.47 -13.64
N ILE A 245 -20.87 -7.63 -12.49
CA ILE A 245 -21.16 -8.67 -11.50
C ILE A 245 -22.58 -8.52 -10.95
N LEU A 246 -22.94 -7.32 -10.50
CA LEU A 246 -24.27 -7.03 -9.95
C LEU A 246 -25.36 -7.24 -11.01
N VAL A 247 -25.14 -6.76 -12.24
CA VAL A 247 -26.10 -6.90 -13.37
C VAL A 247 -26.27 -8.36 -13.74
N LEU A 248 -25.19 -9.13 -13.85
CA LEU A 248 -25.25 -10.57 -14.12
C LEU A 248 -26.07 -11.30 -13.05
N ALA A 249 -25.78 -11.02 -11.78
CA ALA A 249 -26.53 -11.60 -10.66
C ALA A 249 -28.02 -11.22 -10.70
N ALA A 250 -28.34 -9.98 -11.04
CA ALA A 250 -29.73 -9.52 -11.20
C ALA A 250 -30.44 -10.22 -12.36
N MET A 251 -29.77 -10.41 -13.49
CA MET A 251 -30.36 -11.06 -14.68
C MET A 251 -30.57 -12.56 -14.48
N VAL A 252 -29.61 -13.23 -13.82
CA VAL A 252 -29.60 -14.69 -13.74
C VAL A 252 -30.36 -15.19 -12.52
N PHE A 253 -30.17 -14.58 -11.35
CA PHE A 253 -30.70 -15.07 -10.09
C PHE A 253 -31.97 -14.32 -9.65
N PHE A 254 -31.93 -12.97 -9.57
CA PHE A 254 -33.06 -12.17 -9.08
C PHE A 254 -34.34 -12.41 -9.90
N LYS A 255 -34.25 -12.41 -11.22
CA LYS A 255 -35.40 -12.65 -12.11
C LYS A 255 -36.05 -14.02 -11.91
N ARG A 256 -35.30 -14.99 -11.36
CA ARG A 256 -35.77 -16.36 -11.08
C ARG A 256 -36.12 -16.59 -9.62
N GLY A 257 -36.03 -15.55 -8.78
CA GLY A 257 -36.29 -15.65 -7.34
C GLY A 257 -35.26 -16.49 -6.57
N ILE A 258 -34.06 -16.68 -7.14
CA ILE A 258 -32.99 -17.47 -6.54
C ILE A 258 -32.14 -16.53 -5.67
N VAL A 259 -32.11 -16.77 -4.37
CA VAL A 259 -31.23 -16.06 -3.45
C VAL A 259 -29.89 -16.79 -3.40
N VAL A 260 -28.84 -16.11 -3.83
CA VAL A 260 -27.46 -16.62 -3.79
C VAL A 260 -26.74 -15.94 -2.63
N THR A 261 -26.18 -16.76 -1.75
CA THR A 261 -25.45 -16.29 -0.56
C THR A 261 -23.99 -16.75 -0.52
N GLU A 262 -23.56 -17.49 -1.55
CA GLU A 262 -22.20 -18.04 -1.63
C GLU A 262 -21.68 -17.94 -3.06
N ILE A 263 -20.40 -17.59 -3.23
CA ILE A 263 -19.76 -17.45 -4.55
C ILE A 263 -19.76 -18.79 -5.31
N GLN A 264 -19.53 -19.90 -4.61
CA GLN A 264 -19.54 -21.25 -5.17
C GLN A 264 -20.93 -21.59 -5.70
N GLN A 265 -21.97 -21.30 -4.91
CA GLN A 265 -23.37 -21.51 -5.31
C GLN A 265 -23.68 -20.75 -6.59
N ALA A 266 -23.23 -19.48 -6.70
CA ALA A 266 -23.41 -18.70 -7.93
C ALA A 266 -22.79 -19.40 -9.14
N SER A 267 -21.54 -19.82 -9.05
CA SER A 267 -20.83 -20.48 -10.14
C SER A 267 -21.52 -21.78 -10.58
N HIS A 268 -21.92 -22.62 -9.63
CA HIS A 268 -22.63 -23.87 -9.94
C HIS A 268 -23.98 -23.64 -10.63
N LEU A 269 -24.68 -22.57 -10.26
CA LEU A 269 -25.96 -22.22 -10.86
C LEU A 269 -25.83 -21.54 -12.24
N LEU A 270 -24.70 -20.89 -12.55
CA LEU A 270 -24.50 -20.24 -13.84
C LEU A 270 -24.56 -21.23 -15.01
N THR A 271 -23.95 -22.41 -14.86
CA THR A 271 -23.92 -23.44 -15.92
C THR A 271 -25.34 -23.84 -16.39
N PRO A 272 -26.25 -24.32 -15.53
CA PRO A 272 -27.60 -24.69 -15.96
C PRO A 272 -28.44 -23.48 -16.37
N LEU A 273 -28.23 -22.33 -15.77
CA LEU A 273 -29.05 -21.14 -16.03
C LEU A 273 -28.68 -20.42 -17.33
N LEU A 274 -27.41 -20.47 -17.74
CA LEU A 274 -26.92 -19.90 -19.01
C LEU A 274 -26.82 -20.97 -20.14
N GLY A 275 -27.03 -22.23 -19.82
CA GLY A 275 -27.04 -23.33 -20.80
C GLY A 275 -25.67 -23.66 -21.39
N THR A 276 -24.59 -23.26 -20.71
CA THR A 276 -23.22 -23.53 -21.17
C THR A 276 -22.29 -23.86 -19.99
N THR A 277 -21.48 -24.90 -20.13
CA THR A 277 -20.45 -25.27 -19.14
C THR A 277 -19.33 -24.26 -19.04
N PHE A 278 -19.13 -23.44 -20.05
CA PHE A 278 -18.09 -22.40 -20.03
C PHE A 278 -18.42 -21.26 -19.05
N ALA A 279 -19.67 -21.07 -18.63
CA ALA A 279 -20.05 -20.00 -17.72
C ALA A 279 -19.33 -20.11 -16.37
N SER A 280 -19.37 -21.27 -15.72
CA SER A 280 -18.65 -21.48 -14.44
C SER A 280 -17.13 -21.40 -14.61
N ILE A 281 -16.60 -21.79 -15.78
CA ILE A 281 -15.16 -21.67 -16.08
C ILE A 281 -14.76 -20.18 -16.19
N PHE A 282 -15.48 -19.37 -16.95
CA PHE A 282 -15.18 -17.94 -17.07
C PHE A 282 -15.33 -17.21 -15.74
N PHE A 283 -16.35 -17.55 -14.96
CA PHE A 283 -16.51 -17.03 -13.60
C PHE A 283 -15.32 -17.40 -12.71
N GLY A 284 -14.87 -18.66 -12.72
CA GLY A 284 -13.71 -19.11 -11.95
C GLY A 284 -12.39 -18.45 -12.41
N VAL A 285 -12.16 -18.29 -13.73
CA VAL A 285 -10.99 -17.62 -14.29
C VAL A 285 -10.98 -16.14 -13.90
N ALA A 286 -12.13 -15.47 -13.97
CA ALA A 286 -12.25 -14.07 -13.58
C ALA A 286 -12.01 -13.91 -12.07
N LEU A 287 -12.54 -14.79 -11.22
CA LEU A 287 -12.33 -14.78 -9.76
C LEU A 287 -10.86 -15.03 -9.40
N LEU A 288 -10.20 -15.99 -10.06
CA LEU A 288 -8.76 -16.23 -9.87
C LEU A 288 -7.93 -15.02 -10.27
N SER A 289 -8.27 -14.40 -11.40
CA SER A 289 -7.59 -13.18 -11.89
C SER A 289 -7.76 -12.02 -10.92
N SER A 290 -8.96 -11.86 -10.33
CA SER A 290 -9.27 -10.88 -9.30
C SER A 290 -8.41 -11.10 -8.04
N GLY A 291 -8.40 -12.31 -7.49
CA GLY A 291 -7.59 -12.65 -6.31
C GLY A 291 -6.09 -12.45 -6.53
N GLN A 292 -5.55 -12.86 -7.69
CA GLN A 292 -4.14 -12.70 -8.01
C GLN A 292 -3.72 -11.24 -8.20
N SER A 293 -4.55 -10.44 -8.84
CA SER A 293 -4.25 -9.04 -9.09
C SER A 293 -4.31 -8.20 -7.80
N SER A 294 -5.32 -8.42 -6.93
CA SER A 294 -5.45 -7.70 -5.66
C SER A 294 -4.32 -8.07 -4.67
N THR A 295 -3.91 -9.34 -4.66
CA THR A 295 -2.78 -9.82 -3.85
C THR A 295 -1.47 -9.06 -4.11
N LEU A 296 -1.20 -8.65 -5.37
CA LEU A 296 -0.04 -7.80 -5.70
C LEU A 296 -0.11 -6.44 -5.02
N THR A 297 -1.24 -5.78 -5.14
CA THR A 297 -1.44 -4.42 -4.62
C THR A 297 -1.51 -4.39 -3.09
N GLY A 298 -2.16 -5.36 -2.46
CA GLY A 298 -2.21 -5.53 -1.01
C GLY A 298 -0.80 -5.69 -0.40
N THR A 299 0.06 -6.48 -1.06
CA THR A 299 1.46 -6.63 -0.64
C THR A 299 2.24 -5.32 -0.69
N MET A 300 2.10 -4.58 -1.80
CA MET A 300 2.79 -3.29 -1.94
C MET A 300 2.27 -2.28 -0.92
N ALA A 301 0.97 -2.23 -0.70
CA ALA A 301 0.35 -1.37 0.30
C ALA A 301 0.89 -1.66 1.71
N GLY A 302 0.98 -2.93 2.08
CA GLY A 302 1.52 -3.33 3.37
C GLY A 302 2.97 -2.90 3.60
N GLN A 303 3.82 -3.01 2.57
CA GLN A 303 5.21 -2.53 2.67
C GLN A 303 5.27 -1.02 2.87
N ILE A 304 4.51 -0.26 2.08
CA ILE A 304 4.45 1.21 2.15
C ILE A 304 3.92 1.66 3.51
N VAL A 305 2.86 1.04 4.01
CA VAL A 305 2.26 1.37 5.31
C VAL A 305 3.25 1.13 6.45
N MET A 306 3.91 -0.02 6.49
CA MET A 306 4.89 -0.33 7.52
C MET A 306 6.09 0.63 7.47
N GLU A 307 6.66 0.85 6.29
CA GLU A 307 7.78 1.78 6.12
C GLU A 307 7.36 3.22 6.45
N GLY A 308 6.21 3.66 5.97
CA GLY A 308 5.69 5.01 6.20
C GLY A 308 5.43 5.32 7.67
N PHE A 309 4.74 4.44 8.41
CA PHE A 309 4.42 4.67 9.82
C PHE A 309 5.58 4.42 10.77
N LEU A 310 6.35 3.34 10.56
CA LEU A 310 7.35 2.87 11.52
C LEU A 310 8.78 3.27 11.15
N ASN A 311 9.02 3.67 9.91
CA ASN A 311 10.37 3.85 9.34
C ASN A 311 11.22 2.56 9.46
N ILE A 312 10.57 1.41 9.33
CA ILE A 312 11.20 0.10 9.41
C ILE A 312 11.26 -0.49 8.00
N ARG A 313 12.46 -0.77 7.52
CA ARG A 313 12.70 -1.42 6.23
C ARG A 313 12.90 -2.91 6.46
N MET A 314 11.83 -3.68 6.28
CA MET A 314 11.87 -5.15 6.38
C MET A 314 12.08 -5.76 4.98
N ARG A 315 12.74 -6.93 4.94
CA ARG A 315 12.86 -7.68 3.68
C ARG A 315 11.47 -8.01 3.13
N PRO A 316 11.16 -7.70 1.86
CA PRO A 316 9.81 -7.87 1.30
C PRO A 316 9.23 -9.28 1.49
N TRP A 317 10.04 -10.32 1.34
CA TRP A 317 9.60 -11.71 1.50
C TRP A 317 9.17 -12.03 2.94
N LEU A 318 9.89 -11.50 3.95
CA LEU A 318 9.57 -11.76 5.36
C LEU A 318 8.28 -11.04 5.75
N ARG A 319 8.14 -9.80 5.33
CA ARG A 319 6.90 -9.02 5.53
C ARG A 319 5.69 -9.77 4.96
N ARG A 320 5.82 -10.24 3.73
CA ARG A 320 4.75 -10.97 3.07
C ARG A 320 4.43 -12.29 3.74
N LEU A 321 5.45 -13.05 4.12
CA LEU A 321 5.24 -14.30 4.86
C LEU A 321 4.43 -14.07 6.14
N MET A 322 4.74 -13.00 6.89
CA MET A 322 3.99 -12.65 8.10
C MET A 322 2.52 -12.33 7.81
N THR A 323 2.24 -11.43 6.86
CA THR A 323 0.85 -11.07 6.53
C THR A 323 0.08 -12.26 5.98
N ARG A 324 0.71 -13.04 5.10
CA ARG A 324 0.07 -14.23 4.52
C ARG A 324 -0.23 -15.30 5.58
N THR A 325 0.66 -15.51 6.53
CA THR A 325 0.42 -16.43 7.66
C THR A 325 -0.76 -15.95 8.53
N ILE A 326 -0.84 -14.65 8.81
CA ILE A 326 -1.96 -14.04 9.56
C ILE A 326 -3.29 -14.22 8.82
N ALA A 327 -3.31 -14.21 7.49
CA ALA A 327 -4.50 -14.42 6.68
C ALA A 327 -4.85 -15.91 6.52
N ILE A 328 -3.87 -16.77 6.25
CA ILE A 328 -4.07 -18.20 6.00
C ILE A 328 -4.57 -18.95 7.24
N ILE A 329 -4.05 -18.64 8.44
CA ILE A 329 -4.43 -19.36 9.65
C ILE A 329 -5.93 -19.21 9.95
N PRO A 330 -6.53 -18.02 10.03
CA PRO A 330 -7.97 -17.88 10.23
C PRO A 330 -8.78 -18.49 9.08
N ALA A 331 -8.33 -18.30 7.82
CA ALA A 331 -9.00 -18.90 6.66
C ALA A 331 -9.06 -20.43 6.77
N ALA A 332 -7.92 -21.07 7.05
CA ALA A 332 -7.84 -22.52 7.20
C ALA A 332 -8.70 -23.05 8.36
N LEU A 333 -8.68 -22.37 9.50
CA LEU A 333 -9.47 -22.72 10.67
C LEU A 333 -10.98 -22.64 10.38
N VAL A 334 -11.44 -21.57 9.73
CA VAL A 334 -12.85 -21.37 9.42
C VAL A 334 -13.30 -22.36 8.32
N VAL A 335 -12.50 -22.56 7.28
CA VAL A 335 -12.79 -23.55 6.23
C VAL A 335 -12.89 -24.97 6.82
N TYR A 336 -11.99 -25.32 7.75
CA TYR A 336 -12.01 -26.62 8.42
C TYR A 336 -13.24 -26.79 9.32
N ALA A 337 -13.60 -25.75 10.11
CA ALA A 337 -14.67 -25.84 11.10
C ALA A 337 -16.08 -25.64 10.53
N ALA A 338 -16.26 -24.77 9.54
CA ALA A 338 -17.55 -24.30 9.06
C ALA A 338 -17.77 -24.41 7.54
N GLY A 339 -16.77 -24.91 6.79
CA GLY A 339 -16.89 -25.16 5.36
C GLY A 339 -17.20 -23.91 4.53
N GLU A 340 -18.03 -24.05 3.49
CA GLU A 340 -18.35 -22.99 2.52
C GLU A 340 -19.10 -21.82 3.14
N THR A 341 -20.09 -22.09 3.98
CA THR A 341 -20.89 -21.06 4.68
C THR A 341 -20.03 -20.21 5.61
N GLY A 342 -19.05 -20.82 6.30
CA GLY A 342 -18.08 -20.10 7.12
C GLY A 342 -17.16 -19.21 6.28
N THR A 343 -16.75 -19.70 5.13
CA THR A 343 -15.91 -18.97 4.16
C THR A 343 -16.57 -17.68 3.71
N TYR A 344 -17.86 -17.74 3.36
CA TYR A 344 -18.62 -16.57 2.92
C TYR A 344 -18.77 -15.52 4.04
N LYS A 345 -19.13 -15.96 5.26
CA LYS A 345 -19.21 -15.07 6.43
C LYS A 345 -17.88 -14.37 6.71
N LEU A 346 -16.77 -15.09 6.53
CA LEU A 346 -15.45 -14.55 6.74
C LEU A 346 -15.06 -13.52 5.66
N LEU A 347 -15.49 -13.74 4.40
CA LEU A 347 -15.36 -12.75 3.33
C LEU A 347 -16.11 -11.46 3.65
N LEU A 348 -17.36 -11.54 4.09
CA LEU A 348 -18.13 -10.35 4.48
C LEU A 348 -17.50 -9.64 5.69
N LEU A 349 -17.07 -10.40 6.71
CA LEU A 349 -16.39 -9.83 7.88
C LEU A 349 -15.14 -9.05 7.49
N SER A 350 -14.37 -9.56 6.53
CA SER A 350 -13.18 -8.85 6.04
C SER A 350 -13.53 -7.47 5.48
N GLN A 351 -14.66 -7.33 4.76
CA GLN A 351 -15.11 -6.04 4.22
C GLN A 351 -15.59 -5.08 5.31
N VAL A 352 -16.22 -5.59 6.36
CA VAL A 352 -16.59 -4.80 7.54
C VAL A 352 -15.34 -4.23 8.22
N ILE A 353 -14.30 -5.03 8.42
CA ILE A 353 -13.03 -4.59 9.01
C ILE A 353 -12.37 -3.51 8.15
N LEU A 354 -12.34 -3.70 6.83
CA LEU A 354 -11.82 -2.71 5.88
C LEU A 354 -12.59 -1.38 5.99
N SER A 355 -13.92 -1.46 6.00
CA SER A 355 -14.78 -0.29 6.11
C SER A 355 -14.55 0.48 7.42
N MET A 356 -14.43 -0.22 8.55
CA MET A 356 -14.20 0.40 9.87
C MET A 356 -12.87 1.16 9.96
N GLN A 357 -11.87 0.76 9.20
CA GLN A 357 -10.56 1.45 9.17
C GLN A 357 -10.59 2.70 8.27
N LEU A 358 -11.50 2.78 7.31
CA LEU A 358 -11.54 3.84 6.29
C LEU A 358 -11.56 5.28 6.86
N PRO A 359 -12.35 5.63 7.91
CA PRO A 359 -12.32 6.95 8.52
C PRO A 359 -10.93 7.38 8.98
N PHE A 360 -10.13 6.44 9.50
CA PHE A 360 -8.78 6.68 10.01
C PHE A 360 -7.73 6.94 8.90
N ALA A 361 -8.07 6.67 7.64
CA ALA A 361 -7.28 7.05 6.48
C ALA A 361 -7.79 8.35 5.84
N VAL A 362 -9.12 8.49 5.70
CA VAL A 362 -9.77 9.60 4.99
C VAL A 362 -9.63 10.91 5.75
N ILE A 363 -9.86 10.92 7.06
CA ILE A 363 -9.81 12.16 7.86
C ILE A 363 -8.40 12.77 7.87
N PRO A 364 -7.32 12.02 8.16
CA PRO A 364 -5.96 12.53 7.99
C PRO A 364 -5.67 13.05 6.58
N LEU A 365 -6.09 12.33 5.55
CA LEU A 365 -5.91 12.74 4.16
C LEU A 365 -6.54 14.10 3.89
N ILE A 366 -7.77 14.35 4.36
CA ILE A 366 -8.45 15.64 4.22
C ILE A 366 -7.68 16.73 4.97
N HIS A 367 -7.24 16.47 6.20
CA HIS A 367 -6.46 17.43 6.98
C HIS A 367 -5.16 17.83 6.27
N PHE A 368 -4.41 16.85 5.74
CA PHE A 368 -3.13 17.11 5.09
C PHE A 368 -3.30 17.86 3.76
N THR A 369 -4.32 17.53 2.98
CA THR A 369 -4.60 18.21 1.71
C THR A 369 -5.22 19.59 1.88
N ASN A 370 -5.77 19.90 3.05
CA ASN A 370 -6.27 21.23 3.43
C ASN A 370 -5.19 22.11 4.10
N ASN A 371 -4.02 21.56 4.42
CA ASN A 371 -2.96 22.31 5.11
C ASN A 371 -2.17 23.17 4.12
N LYS A 372 -2.26 24.50 4.27
CA LYS A 372 -1.55 25.47 3.42
C LYS A 372 -0.03 25.36 3.51
N GLN A 373 0.52 25.03 4.70
CA GLN A 373 1.97 24.90 4.88
C GLN A 373 2.53 23.72 4.09
N ARG A 374 1.74 22.62 4.01
CA ARG A 374 2.13 21.39 3.29
C ARG A 374 1.84 21.48 1.79
N MET A 375 0.69 22.02 1.41
CA MET A 375 0.18 21.99 0.03
C MET A 375 0.43 23.29 -0.75
N GLY A 376 0.75 24.39 -0.10
CA GLY A 376 0.96 25.68 -0.74
C GLY A 376 -0.20 26.10 -1.63
N LYS A 377 0.06 26.34 -2.93
CA LYS A 377 -0.94 26.72 -3.94
C LYS A 377 -1.90 25.57 -4.32
N PHE A 378 -1.62 24.31 -3.89
CA PHE A 378 -2.39 23.12 -4.21
C PHE A 378 -3.38 22.71 -3.10
N VAL A 379 -3.58 23.57 -2.11
CA VAL A 379 -4.59 23.38 -1.07
C VAL A 379 -5.98 23.18 -1.69
N ASN A 380 -6.82 22.36 -1.07
CA ASN A 380 -8.17 22.07 -1.57
C ASN A 380 -9.00 23.35 -1.65
N ARG A 381 -9.73 23.52 -2.77
CA ARG A 381 -10.74 24.57 -2.90
C ARG A 381 -11.92 24.26 -1.99
N ALA A 382 -12.70 25.29 -1.59
CA ALA A 382 -13.80 25.15 -0.64
C ALA A 382 -14.82 24.05 -1.02
N TRP A 383 -15.20 23.97 -2.30
CA TRP A 383 -16.13 22.94 -2.77
C TRP A 383 -15.55 21.52 -2.67
N VAL A 384 -14.21 21.34 -2.91
CA VAL A 384 -13.53 20.05 -2.74
C VAL A 384 -13.48 19.68 -1.27
N GLN A 385 -13.24 20.66 -0.39
CA GLN A 385 -13.28 20.44 1.06
C GLN A 385 -14.68 20.00 1.52
N ALA A 386 -15.72 20.68 1.05
CA ALA A 386 -17.10 20.32 1.36
C ALA A 386 -17.43 18.89 0.91
N LEU A 387 -17.09 18.52 -0.34
CA LEU A 387 -17.31 17.17 -0.84
C LEU A 387 -16.50 16.12 -0.06
N ALA A 388 -15.23 16.39 0.26
CA ALA A 388 -14.38 15.46 1.00
C ALA A 388 -14.91 15.24 2.43
N TRP A 389 -15.34 16.29 3.13
CA TRP A 389 -15.94 16.18 4.45
C TRP A 389 -17.33 15.53 4.41
N SER A 390 -18.16 15.78 3.38
CA SER A 390 -19.43 15.07 3.19
C SER A 390 -19.20 13.58 2.97
N THR A 391 -18.18 13.23 2.16
CA THR A 391 -17.75 11.85 1.95
C THR A 391 -17.29 11.21 3.27
N ALA A 392 -16.43 11.89 4.05
CA ALA A 392 -15.98 11.39 5.34
C ALA A 392 -17.13 11.21 6.33
N ALA A 393 -18.04 12.18 6.41
CA ALA A 393 -19.22 12.11 7.28
C ALA A 393 -20.12 10.91 6.90
N LEU A 394 -20.40 10.72 5.62
CA LEU A 394 -21.18 9.59 5.14
C LEU A 394 -20.51 8.25 5.53
N ILE A 395 -19.21 8.12 5.29
CA ILE A 395 -18.44 6.92 5.65
C ILE A 395 -18.51 6.68 7.15
N VAL A 396 -18.29 7.70 7.99
CA VAL A 396 -18.34 7.56 9.46
C VAL A 396 -19.72 7.15 9.93
N VAL A 397 -20.79 7.80 9.44
CA VAL A 397 -22.16 7.47 9.82
C VAL A 397 -22.52 6.02 9.46
N LEU A 398 -22.20 5.60 8.24
CA LEU A 398 -22.48 4.24 7.78
C LEU A 398 -21.67 3.20 8.57
N ASN A 399 -20.41 3.47 8.89
CA ASN A 399 -19.58 2.57 9.68
C ASN A 399 -20.02 2.47 11.14
N VAL A 400 -20.40 3.59 11.75
CA VAL A 400 -20.98 3.57 13.11
C VAL A 400 -22.27 2.77 13.14
N TRP A 401 -23.13 2.96 12.14
CA TRP A 401 -24.36 2.19 12.00
C TRP A 401 -24.08 0.70 11.86
N LEU A 402 -23.17 0.32 10.95
CA LEU A 402 -22.77 -1.07 10.75
C LEU A 402 -22.18 -1.69 12.03
N ALA A 403 -21.31 -0.97 12.73
CA ALA A 403 -20.73 -1.42 13.99
C ALA A 403 -21.80 -1.68 15.06
N ILE A 404 -22.80 -0.78 15.20
CA ILE A 404 -23.92 -0.95 16.12
C ILE A 404 -24.73 -2.20 15.79
N LEU A 405 -25.07 -2.40 14.50
CA LEU A 405 -25.82 -3.59 14.07
C LEU A 405 -25.02 -4.87 14.32
N SER A 406 -23.75 -4.92 13.90
CA SER A 406 -22.90 -6.09 14.07
C SER A 406 -22.69 -6.46 15.54
N VAL A 407 -22.44 -5.46 16.40
CA VAL A 407 -22.31 -5.69 17.85
C VAL A 407 -23.61 -6.21 18.46
N ARG A 408 -24.75 -5.63 18.06
CA ARG A 408 -26.06 -6.07 18.52
C ARG A 408 -26.31 -7.54 18.16
N ASP A 409 -26.02 -7.92 16.91
CA ASP A 409 -26.20 -9.29 16.43
C ASP A 409 -25.28 -10.26 17.18
N TRP A 410 -23.99 -9.92 17.33
CA TRP A 410 -23.04 -10.73 18.10
C TRP A 410 -23.44 -10.90 19.56
N LEU A 411 -23.95 -9.86 20.20
CA LEU A 411 -24.42 -9.93 21.59
C LEU A 411 -25.71 -10.77 21.73
N ASN A 412 -26.58 -10.75 20.71
CA ASN A 412 -27.80 -11.56 20.70
C ASN A 412 -27.46 -13.04 20.51
N ASP A 413 -26.47 -13.36 19.67
CA ASP A 413 -26.04 -14.73 19.37
C ASP A 413 -25.14 -15.32 20.48
N ALA A 414 -24.58 -14.50 21.34
CA ALA A 414 -23.56 -14.91 22.31
C ALA A 414 -24.06 -15.76 23.50
N GLY A 415 -25.38 -15.80 23.75
CA GLY A 415 -25.94 -16.56 24.86
C GLY A 415 -25.24 -16.29 26.20
N GLY A 416 -24.74 -17.33 26.85
CA GLY A 416 -24.02 -17.21 28.14
C GLY A 416 -22.66 -16.50 28.09
N TRP A 417 -22.11 -16.22 26.92
CA TRP A 417 -20.85 -15.50 26.74
C TRP A 417 -21.02 -13.98 26.61
N ARG A 418 -22.27 -13.49 26.62
CA ARG A 418 -22.61 -12.06 26.40
C ARG A 418 -21.80 -11.11 27.26
N GLY A 419 -21.74 -11.35 28.58
CA GLY A 419 -21.01 -10.47 29.50
C GLY A 419 -19.51 -10.40 29.24
N ARG A 420 -18.89 -11.50 28.79
CA ARG A 420 -17.46 -11.52 28.41
C ARG A 420 -17.21 -10.77 27.12
N LEU A 421 -18.11 -10.89 26.15
CA LEU A 421 -18.06 -10.15 24.89
C LEU A 421 -18.24 -8.64 25.12
N GLU A 422 -19.19 -8.23 25.96
CA GLU A 422 -19.38 -6.83 26.36
C GLU A 422 -18.12 -6.26 27.02
N LEU A 423 -17.52 -7.01 27.95
CA LEU A 423 -16.28 -6.61 28.64
C LEU A 423 -15.09 -6.43 27.67
N GLY A 424 -15.02 -7.17 26.57
CA GLY A 424 -13.98 -7.04 25.54
C GLY A 424 -14.29 -5.99 24.49
N LEU A 425 -15.52 -5.99 23.95
CA LEU A 425 -15.89 -5.12 22.83
C LEU A 425 -16.05 -3.65 23.22
N VAL A 426 -16.65 -3.35 24.41
CA VAL A 426 -16.92 -1.97 24.84
C VAL A 426 -15.63 -1.15 24.98
N PRO A 427 -14.55 -1.62 25.62
CA PRO A 427 -13.30 -0.86 25.69
C PRO A 427 -12.67 -0.64 24.30
N ILE A 428 -12.70 -1.65 23.43
CA ILE A 428 -12.13 -1.56 22.07
C ILE A 428 -12.90 -0.48 21.28
N LEU A 429 -14.22 -0.57 21.24
CA LEU A 429 -15.04 0.39 20.48
C LEU A 429 -14.93 1.80 21.06
N THR A 430 -14.88 1.93 22.40
CA THR A 430 -14.65 3.22 23.06
C THR A 430 -13.27 3.78 22.68
N GLY A 431 -12.22 2.96 22.71
CA GLY A 431 -10.88 3.35 22.30
C GLY A 431 -10.82 3.81 20.84
N LEU A 432 -11.50 3.09 19.93
CA LEU A 432 -11.60 3.46 18.51
C LEU A 432 -12.37 4.79 18.34
N ALA A 433 -13.48 4.98 19.05
CA ALA A 433 -14.24 6.22 19.00
C ALA A 433 -13.42 7.40 19.51
N LEU A 434 -12.71 7.24 20.62
CA LEU A 434 -11.81 8.28 21.19
C LEU A 434 -10.66 8.59 20.22
N LEU A 435 -10.06 7.57 19.60
CA LEU A 435 -9.02 7.76 18.60
C LEU A 435 -9.55 8.51 17.38
N LEU A 436 -10.76 8.16 16.90
CA LEU A 436 -11.40 8.84 15.77
C LEU A 436 -11.68 10.31 16.08
N LEU A 437 -12.25 10.58 17.25
CA LEU A 437 -12.50 11.95 17.74
C LEU A 437 -11.17 12.72 17.84
N TRP A 438 -10.14 12.10 18.40
CA TRP A 438 -8.84 12.75 18.54
C TRP A 438 -8.23 13.10 17.17
N VAL A 439 -8.25 12.17 16.21
CA VAL A 439 -7.75 12.39 14.85
C VAL A 439 -8.55 13.47 14.14
N THR A 440 -9.88 13.47 14.30
CA THR A 440 -10.79 14.44 13.68
C THR A 440 -10.54 15.87 14.19
N PHE A 441 -10.38 16.03 15.49
CA PHE A 441 -10.21 17.34 16.12
C PHE A 441 -8.75 17.76 16.29
N HIS A 442 -7.80 16.93 15.90
CA HIS A 442 -6.37 17.22 16.03
C HIS A 442 -5.96 18.62 15.55
N PRO A 443 -6.45 19.18 14.42
CA PRO A 443 -6.08 20.52 13.99
C PRO A 443 -6.49 21.63 14.93
N VAL A 444 -7.49 21.39 15.80
CA VAL A 444 -8.04 22.38 16.77
C VAL A 444 -7.46 22.18 18.18
N LEU A 445 -6.77 21.05 18.43
CA LEU A 445 -6.19 20.77 19.74
C LEU A 445 -5.10 21.77 20.13
N PRO A 446 -4.96 22.07 21.45
CA PRO A 446 -3.90 22.93 21.95
C PRO A 446 -2.49 22.44 21.56
N LEU A 447 -1.55 23.36 21.38
CA LEU A 447 -0.17 23.07 20.93
C LEU A 447 0.57 22.06 21.82
N TRP A 448 0.29 22.01 23.13
CA TRP A 448 0.92 21.07 24.04
C TRP A 448 0.48 19.62 23.82
N LEU A 449 -0.76 19.39 23.32
CA LEU A 449 -1.25 18.06 22.89
C LEU A 449 -0.75 17.68 21.49
N ARG A 450 -0.30 18.66 20.70
CA ARG A 450 0.21 18.44 19.32
C ARG A 450 1.71 18.16 19.27
N LYS A 451 2.47 18.34 20.36
CA LYS A 451 3.92 18.21 20.35
C LYS A 451 4.33 16.79 19.97
N VAL A 452 4.68 16.63 18.71
CA VAL A 452 5.57 15.57 18.25
C VAL A 452 6.99 16.03 18.59
N ALA A 453 7.75 15.21 19.29
CA ALA A 453 9.18 15.47 19.45
C ALA A 453 9.82 15.48 18.06
N ARG A 454 10.05 16.66 17.50
CA ARG A 454 10.91 16.83 16.34
C ARG A 454 12.32 16.43 16.77
N ALA A 455 12.79 15.29 16.30
CA ALA A 455 14.21 15.02 16.26
C ALA A 455 14.79 15.90 15.14
N SER A 456 15.16 17.13 15.50
CA SER A 456 16.02 17.95 14.67
C SER A 456 17.43 17.35 14.75
N VAL A 457 17.91 16.86 13.63
CA VAL A 457 19.32 16.48 13.49
C VAL A 457 20.09 17.77 13.20
N GLU A 458 20.67 18.38 14.22
CA GLU A 458 21.70 19.38 14.07
C GLU A 458 23.05 18.70 13.91
N LEU A 459 23.71 18.93 12.78
CA LEU A 459 25.06 18.46 12.49
C LEU A 459 26.06 19.60 12.72
N GLY A 460 26.77 19.55 13.82
CA GLY A 460 27.98 20.34 14.05
C GLY A 460 29.23 19.44 13.96
N VAL A 461 30.27 19.86 13.26
CA VAL A 461 31.50 19.09 13.07
C VAL A 461 32.71 19.88 13.54
N ASP A 462 33.43 19.37 14.56
CA ASP A 462 34.80 19.77 14.90
C ASP A 462 35.75 18.58 14.77
N LEU A 463 36.90 18.77 14.15
CA LEU A 463 37.89 17.74 13.85
C LEU A 463 39.18 17.94 14.67
N PRO A 464 39.73 16.95 15.36
CA PRO A 464 41.07 17.01 15.95
C PRO A 464 42.12 16.32 15.08
N ALA A 465 43.35 16.88 15.13
CA ALA A 465 44.53 16.39 14.43
C ALA A 465 45.27 15.30 15.18
N ALA A 466 45.94 14.38 14.50
CA ALA A 466 46.84 13.39 15.13
C ALA A 466 47.87 12.71 14.22
N VAL A 467 48.85 12.18 14.79
CA VAL A 467 50.24 11.90 14.41
C VAL A 467 50.52 10.40 14.25
N ALA A 468 51.41 10.01 13.35
CA ALA A 468 52.23 8.77 13.44
C ALA A 468 53.48 8.80 12.54
N GLU A 469 54.59 8.33 13.03
CA GLU A 469 55.88 8.26 12.34
C GLU A 469 56.31 6.80 12.03
N ASN A 470 56.88 6.59 10.82
CA ASN A 470 57.77 5.51 10.40
C ASN A 470 57.24 4.05 10.27
N LEU A 471 56.17 3.91 9.47
CA LEU A 471 55.97 2.71 8.66
C LEU A 471 55.74 3.16 7.21
N PRO A 472 56.10 2.39 6.15
CA PRO A 472 55.75 2.74 4.81
C PRO A 472 54.21 2.77 4.72
N SER A 473 53.68 3.97 4.83
CA SER A 473 52.23 4.19 4.86
C SER A 473 51.67 3.78 3.51
N PRO A 474 50.64 2.93 3.45
CA PRO A 474 49.96 2.67 2.21
C PRO A 474 49.45 4.00 1.64
N ILE A 475 49.71 4.28 0.36
CA ILE A 475 49.26 5.50 -0.30
C ILE A 475 47.86 5.20 -0.86
N TYR A 476 46.87 5.88 -0.30
CA TYR A 476 45.47 5.80 -0.81
C TYR A 476 45.24 6.92 -1.82
N ARG A 477 44.70 6.57 -3.01
CA ARG A 477 44.31 7.52 -4.05
C ARG A 477 42.81 7.61 -4.22
N LYS A 478 42.10 6.50 -3.98
CA LYS A 478 40.64 6.40 -4.07
C LYS A 478 40.10 5.78 -2.78
N ILE A 479 39.26 6.50 -2.06
CA ILE A 479 38.63 6.03 -0.83
C ILE A 479 37.12 6.00 -1.05
N LEU A 480 36.52 4.82 -0.89
CA LEU A 480 35.07 4.61 -1.00
C LEU A 480 34.43 4.68 0.39
N VAL A 481 33.37 5.48 0.53
CA VAL A 481 32.61 5.65 1.78
C VAL A 481 31.13 5.37 1.50
N PRO A 482 30.66 4.15 1.78
CA PRO A 482 29.24 3.85 1.76
C PRO A 482 28.52 4.55 2.92
N LEU A 483 27.42 5.25 2.61
CA LEU A 483 26.62 6.05 3.54
C LEU A 483 25.18 5.50 3.63
N ASP A 484 24.61 5.56 4.83
CA ASP A 484 23.23 5.07 5.09
C ASP A 484 22.31 6.14 5.71
N HIS A 485 22.74 7.42 5.69
CA HIS A 485 22.05 8.58 6.27
C HIS A 485 21.78 8.45 7.78
N THR A 486 22.67 7.77 8.48
CA THR A 486 22.63 7.72 9.95
C THR A 486 23.66 8.66 10.56
N SER A 487 23.52 8.89 11.86
CA SER A 487 24.52 9.67 12.62
C SER A 487 25.93 9.06 12.59
N ARG A 488 26.08 7.82 12.13
CA ARG A 488 27.35 7.10 12.00
C ARG A 488 28.12 7.45 10.75
N ASP A 489 27.45 7.96 9.72
CA ASP A 489 28.08 8.47 8.51
C ASP A 489 29.08 9.56 8.83
N ARG A 490 28.78 10.40 9.82
CA ARG A 490 29.66 11.48 10.28
C ARG A 490 31.03 10.97 10.70
N ASP A 491 31.05 9.92 11.51
CA ASP A 491 32.30 9.35 12.00
C ASP A 491 33.09 8.70 10.85
N ALA A 492 32.40 7.98 9.96
CA ALA A 492 33.02 7.37 8.78
C ALA A 492 33.60 8.43 7.82
N ILE A 493 32.84 9.49 7.55
CA ILE A 493 33.25 10.61 6.69
C ILE A 493 34.45 11.35 7.32
N ALA A 494 34.43 11.61 8.63
CA ALA A 494 35.52 12.27 9.33
C ALA A 494 36.84 11.51 9.21
N HIS A 495 36.81 10.20 9.42
CA HIS A 495 37.99 9.33 9.24
C HIS A 495 38.44 9.26 7.78
N ALA A 496 37.51 9.13 6.84
CA ALA A 496 37.83 9.12 5.41
C ALA A 496 38.42 10.47 4.93
N ALA A 497 37.88 11.59 5.41
CA ALA A 497 38.35 12.93 5.10
C ALA A 497 39.77 13.17 5.62
N ALA A 498 40.06 12.75 6.86
CA ALA A 498 41.40 12.82 7.43
C ALA A 498 42.42 12.02 6.60
N MET A 499 42.07 10.81 6.19
CA MET A 499 42.90 9.99 5.31
C MET A 499 43.05 10.59 3.91
N ALA A 500 41.98 11.10 3.33
CA ALA A 500 42.03 11.75 2.03
C ALA A 500 42.96 12.95 2.05
N LYS A 501 42.90 13.79 3.09
CA LYS A 501 43.77 14.94 3.26
C LYS A 501 45.24 14.55 3.43
N GLN A 502 45.51 13.46 4.17
CA GLN A 502 46.85 12.97 4.39
C GLN A 502 47.48 12.40 3.13
N HIS A 503 46.72 11.72 2.29
CA HIS A 503 47.23 11.01 1.13
C HIS A 503 46.97 11.70 -0.21
N GLY A 504 46.26 12.85 -0.21
CA GLY A 504 45.81 13.50 -1.45
C GLY A 504 44.80 12.63 -2.23
N ALA A 505 44.01 11.84 -1.52
CA ALA A 505 43.05 10.92 -2.12
C ALA A 505 41.75 11.59 -2.50
N LYS A 506 41.07 11.03 -3.51
CA LYS A 506 39.70 11.40 -3.86
C LYS A 506 38.72 10.53 -3.08
N LEU A 507 37.70 11.15 -2.47
CA LEU A 507 36.61 10.45 -1.78
C LEU A 507 35.47 10.16 -2.75
N TYR A 508 34.93 8.93 -2.67
CA TYR A 508 33.74 8.50 -3.37
C TYR A 508 32.67 8.17 -2.33
N LEU A 509 31.68 9.05 -2.21
CA LEU A 509 30.54 8.87 -1.30
C LEU A 509 29.46 8.05 -2.03
N LEU A 510 29.23 6.83 -1.58
CA LEU A 510 28.24 5.95 -2.17
C LEU A 510 27.01 5.88 -1.27
N HIS A 511 25.87 6.32 -1.77
CA HIS A 511 24.59 6.05 -1.13
C HIS A 511 23.81 5.01 -1.93
N VAL A 512 23.26 4.01 -1.22
CA VAL A 512 22.41 2.98 -1.82
C VAL A 512 20.98 3.15 -1.31
N GLU A 513 20.13 3.61 -2.20
CA GLU A 513 18.71 3.78 -1.92
C GLU A 513 17.98 2.45 -1.80
N GLU A 514 17.40 2.19 -0.61
CA GLU A 514 16.74 0.94 -0.25
C GLU A 514 15.22 1.04 -0.13
N GLY A 515 14.64 2.25 -0.17
CA GLY A 515 13.21 2.48 0.02
C GLY A 515 12.35 1.60 -0.90
N VAL A 516 11.14 1.22 -0.48
CA VAL A 516 10.23 0.37 -1.28
C VAL A 516 10.00 0.98 -2.66
N THR A 517 9.83 2.29 -2.74
CA THR A 517 9.72 3.02 -4.00
C THR A 517 11.00 2.92 -4.83
N SER A 518 12.17 3.08 -4.22
CA SER A 518 13.47 2.90 -4.90
C SER A 518 13.72 1.47 -5.34
N GLN A 519 13.35 0.48 -4.52
CA GLN A 519 13.50 -0.94 -4.86
C GLN A 519 12.60 -1.36 -6.03
N LEU A 520 11.38 -0.81 -6.09
CA LEU A 520 10.40 -1.14 -7.14
C LEU A 520 10.63 -0.34 -8.42
N PHE A 521 11.13 0.89 -8.31
CA PHE A 521 11.12 1.88 -9.38
C PHE A 521 12.51 2.42 -9.76
N GLY A 522 13.55 2.10 -8.98
CA GLY A 522 14.93 2.48 -9.25
C GLY A 522 15.11 3.99 -9.43
N PRO A 523 15.89 4.45 -10.44
CA PRO A 523 16.19 5.86 -10.67
C PRO A 523 14.98 6.74 -10.99
N LEU A 524 13.79 6.16 -11.15
CA LEU A 524 12.55 6.89 -11.40
C LEU A 524 11.85 7.34 -10.12
N SER A 525 12.29 6.86 -8.95
CA SER A 525 11.71 7.28 -7.67
C SER A 525 12.07 8.74 -7.37
N SER A 526 11.07 9.51 -6.94
CA SER A 526 11.21 10.91 -6.51
C SER A 526 10.44 11.06 -5.20
N THR A 527 10.99 10.45 -4.15
CA THR A 527 10.45 10.58 -2.80
C THR A 527 11.12 11.73 -2.07
N ALA A 528 10.46 12.26 -1.05
CA ALA A 528 11.06 13.28 -0.20
C ALA A 528 12.29 12.74 0.58
N GLU A 529 12.40 11.43 0.78
CA GLU A 529 13.61 10.80 1.34
C GLU A 529 14.78 10.88 0.37
N VAL A 530 14.56 10.61 -0.92
CA VAL A 530 15.57 10.77 -1.98
C VAL A 530 16.01 12.23 -2.07
N GLU A 531 15.06 13.17 -2.05
CA GLU A 531 15.40 14.61 -2.07
C GLU A 531 16.15 15.07 -0.80
N ALA A 532 15.75 14.58 0.37
CA ALA A 532 16.45 14.89 1.63
C ALA A 532 17.86 14.26 1.65
N GLY A 533 17.99 13.04 1.12
CA GLY A 533 19.26 12.37 0.95
C GLY A 533 20.19 13.13 0.01
N ASP A 534 19.70 13.60 -1.13
CA ASP A 534 20.44 14.44 -2.06
C ASP A 534 20.91 15.75 -1.42
N GLN A 535 20.04 16.43 -0.67
CA GLN A 535 20.40 17.66 0.04
C GLN A 535 21.47 17.43 1.10
N TYR A 536 21.33 16.36 1.89
CA TYR A 536 22.32 15.94 2.89
C TYR A 536 23.68 15.67 2.26
N LEU A 537 23.73 14.88 1.18
CA LEU A 537 24.95 14.56 0.46
C LEU A 537 25.59 15.79 -0.18
N HIS A 538 24.81 16.68 -0.79
CA HIS A 538 25.31 17.93 -1.35
C HIS A 538 25.88 18.88 -0.29
N GLN A 539 25.36 18.85 0.93
CA GLN A 539 25.93 19.64 2.03
C GLN A 539 27.29 19.07 2.45
N ILE A 540 27.40 17.75 2.60
CA ILE A 540 28.67 17.08 2.91
C ILE A 540 29.72 17.37 1.84
N ILE A 541 29.35 17.33 0.56
CA ILE A 541 30.26 17.64 -0.55
C ILE A 541 30.81 19.05 -0.40
N ARG A 542 29.95 20.05 -0.20
CA ARG A 542 30.38 21.45 0.00
C ARG A 542 31.34 21.59 1.19
N ASP A 543 31.04 20.90 2.30
CA ASP A 543 31.87 20.94 3.50
C ASP A 543 33.24 20.29 3.27
N LEU A 544 33.31 19.22 2.47
CA LEU A 544 34.57 18.55 2.09
C LEU A 544 35.36 19.37 1.05
N GLU A 545 34.71 19.99 0.07
CA GLU A 545 35.33 20.88 -0.94
C GLU A 545 35.94 22.13 -0.30
N THR A 546 35.26 22.70 0.73
CA THR A 546 35.85 23.85 1.49
C THR A 546 37.13 23.45 2.23
N GLN A 547 37.29 22.15 2.54
CA GLN A 547 38.52 21.60 3.13
C GLN A 547 39.56 21.18 2.07
N GLN A 548 39.34 21.50 0.79
CA GLN A 548 40.18 21.11 -0.34
C GLN A 548 40.30 19.59 -0.56
N ILE A 549 39.28 18.85 -0.22
CA ILE A 549 39.20 17.40 -0.45
C ILE A 549 38.41 17.16 -1.74
N ALA A 550 39.03 16.48 -2.70
CA ALA A 550 38.34 16.07 -3.91
C ALA A 550 37.27 14.99 -3.57
N VAL A 551 36.03 15.23 -3.89
CA VAL A 551 34.91 14.36 -3.58
C VAL A 551 34.03 14.11 -4.79
N GLU A 552 33.52 12.90 -4.91
CA GLU A 552 32.53 12.50 -5.94
C GLU A 552 31.40 11.74 -5.25
N MET A 553 30.17 12.08 -5.62
CA MET A 553 28.97 11.45 -5.10
C MET A 553 28.41 10.44 -6.11
N VAL A 554 28.02 9.28 -5.60
CA VAL A 554 27.35 8.23 -6.38
C VAL A 554 26.12 7.74 -5.63
N VAL A 555 24.97 7.86 -6.26
CA VAL A 555 23.72 7.29 -5.76
C VAL A 555 23.36 6.07 -6.61
N ARG A 556 23.13 4.96 -5.96
CA ARG A 556 22.70 3.70 -6.58
C ARG A 556 21.36 3.26 -5.99
N HIS A 557 20.57 2.58 -6.79
CA HIS A 557 19.27 2.03 -6.38
C HIS A 557 19.36 0.51 -6.40
N ALA A 558 19.27 -0.11 -5.22
CA ALA A 558 19.40 -1.55 -5.13
C ALA A 558 18.59 -2.15 -3.97
N ARG A 559 18.17 -3.41 -4.16
CA ARG A 559 17.44 -4.17 -3.14
C ARG A 559 18.32 -4.65 -1.99
N THR A 560 19.60 -4.72 -2.23
CA THR A 560 20.58 -5.28 -1.28
C THR A 560 21.81 -4.39 -1.31
N PRO A 561 21.96 -3.45 -0.37
CA PRO A 561 23.09 -2.54 -0.30
C PRO A 561 24.44 -3.27 -0.32
N THR A 562 24.52 -4.37 0.41
CA THR A 562 25.73 -5.21 0.45
C THR A 562 26.24 -5.62 -0.93
N LYS A 563 25.33 -6.05 -1.82
CA LYS A 563 25.72 -6.47 -3.19
C LYS A 563 26.14 -5.27 -4.02
N GLU A 564 25.46 -4.15 -3.85
CA GLU A 564 25.74 -2.94 -4.63
C GLU A 564 27.04 -2.28 -4.17
N ILE A 565 27.30 -2.24 -2.87
CA ILE A 565 28.57 -1.73 -2.33
C ILE A 565 29.75 -2.57 -2.87
N VAL A 566 29.62 -3.89 -2.84
CA VAL A 566 30.68 -4.78 -3.38
C VAL A 566 30.85 -4.58 -4.88
N ARG A 567 29.75 -4.53 -5.65
CA ARG A 567 29.79 -4.31 -7.09
C ARG A 567 30.44 -2.98 -7.45
N TYR A 568 30.05 -1.91 -6.76
CA TYR A 568 30.65 -0.60 -7.02
C TYR A 568 32.11 -0.52 -6.56
N ALA A 569 32.48 -1.21 -5.50
CA ALA A 569 33.88 -1.35 -5.11
C ALA A 569 34.71 -2.11 -6.15
N GLU A 570 34.16 -3.13 -6.82
CA GLU A 570 34.80 -3.82 -7.94
C GLU A 570 34.92 -2.92 -9.19
N GLU A 571 33.89 -2.11 -9.48
CA GLU A 571 33.88 -1.15 -10.61
C GLU A 571 34.92 -0.01 -10.39
N LEU A 572 34.95 0.57 -9.20
CA LEU A 572 35.79 1.70 -8.85
C LEU A 572 37.24 1.31 -8.58
N ASN A 573 37.45 0.09 -8.10
CA ASN A 573 38.72 -0.42 -7.59
C ASN A 573 39.40 0.56 -6.59
N PRO A 574 38.76 0.84 -5.42
CA PRO A 574 39.30 1.76 -4.43
C PRO A 574 40.47 1.14 -3.67
N ASP A 575 41.35 1.97 -3.15
CA ASP A 575 42.48 1.54 -2.31
C ASP A 575 42.03 1.26 -0.85
N LEU A 576 40.92 1.88 -0.44
CA LEU A 576 40.34 1.73 0.89
C LEU A 576 38.83 1.90 0.85
N VAL A 577 38.13 1.11 1.64
CA VAL A 577 36.70 1.30 1.95
C VAL A 577 36.54 1.68 3.41
N VAL A 578 35.80 2.74 3.73
CA VAL A 578 35.54 3.21 5.09
C VAL A 578 34.04 3.09 5.38
N MET A 579 33.66 2.35 6.40
CA MET A 579 32.24 2.11 6.75
C MET A 579 31.97 2.41 8.23
N GLY A 580 30.84 3.04 8.52
CA GLY A 580 30.31 3.21 9.88
C GLY A 580 29.76 1.88 10.46
N ALA A 581 30.09 1.57 11.72
CA ALA A 581 29.61 0.36 12.37
C ALA A 581 28.22 0.56 12.99
N HIS A 582 27.20 -0.20 12.56
CA HIS A 582 25.92 -0.34 13.24
C HIS A 582 25.99 -1.48 14.28
N GLY A 583 25.63 -1.17 15.51
CA GLY A 583 25.57 -2.17 16.59
C GLY A 583 24.14 -2.66 16.82
N HIS A 584 23.63 -3.55 16.00
CA HIS A 584 22.47 -4.36 16.35
C HIS A 584 22.93 -5.66 16.98
N LYS A 585 22.23 -6.15 18.03
CA LYS A 585 22.50 -7.43 18.67
C LYS A 585 21.26 -8.33 18.61
N GLY A 586 21.44 -9.61 18.25
CA GLY A 586 20.44 -10.66 18.34
C GLY A 586 19.47 -10.75 17.16
N LEU A 587 18.19 -10.99 17.43
CA LEU A 587 17.13 -11.20 16.43
C LEU A 587 17.03 -10.09 15.37
N LYS A 588 17.41 -8.86 15.69
CA LYS A 588 17.44 -7.75 14.75
C LYS A 588 18.45 -7.96 13.61
N ASP A 589 19.56 -8.61 13.85
CA ASP A 589 20.56 -8.93 12.81
C ASP A 589 20.03 -9.97 11.81
N ILE A 590 19.15 -10.88 12.27
CA ILE A 590 18.50 -11.89 11.41
C ILE A 590 17.46 -11.22 10.51
N VAL A 591 16.69 -10.28 11.06
CA VAL A 591 15.57 -9.62 10.38
C VAL A 591 16.08 -8.55 9.41
N PHE A 592 17.05 -7.72 9.82
CA PHE A 592 17.50 -6.56 9.05
C PHE A 592 18.82 -6.79 8.31
N GLY A 593 19.57 -7.87 8.65
CA GLY A 593 20.86 -8.23 8.06
C GLY A 593 22.02 -7.35 8.54
N THR A 594 23.25 -7.88 8.47
CA THR A 594 24.50 -7.14 8.77
C THR A 594 25.21 -6.80 7.47
N THR A 595 25.11 -5.56 7.01
CA THR A 595 25.78 -5.10 5.79
C THR A 595 27.30 -5.23 5.93
N ILE A 596 27.86 -4.86 7.07
CA ILE A 596 29.32 -4.88 7.33
C ILE A 596 29.91 -6.29 7.20
N ASN A 597 29.31 -7.29 7.88
CA ASN A 597 29.85 -8.65 7.84
C ASN A 597 29.82 -9.24 6.42
N ALA A 598 28.73 -8.99 5.71
CA ALA A 598 28.59 -9.51 4.36
C ALA A 598 29.49 -8.77 3.33
N VAL A 599 29.75 -7.47 3.53
CA VAL A 599 30.69 -6.68 2.72
C VAL A 599 32.13 -7.10 3.00
N ARG A 600 32.52 -7.22 4.30
CA ARG A 600 33.85 -7.63 4.73
C ARG A 600 34.33 -8.94 4.09
N HIS A 601 33.45 -9.93 3.97
CA HIS A 601 33.82 -11.22 3.39
C HIS A 601 33.93 -11.23 1.85
N LYS A 602 33.46 -10.18 1.18
CA LYS A 602 33.43 -10.11 -0.27
C LYS A 602 34.40 -9.10 -0.85
N LEU A 603 34.79 -8.09 -0.08
CA LEU A 603 35.76 -7.10 -0.51
C LEU A 603 37.18 -7.69 -0.57
N LYS A 604 37.90 -7.35 -1.64
CA LYS A 604 39.31 -7.68 -1.82
C LYS A 604 40.26 -6.53 -1.46
N VAL A 605 39.69 -5.39 -1.03
CA VAL A 605 40.41 -4.18 -0.65
C VAL A 605 40.36 -3.95 0.86
N PRO A 606 41.30 -3.22 1.43
CA PRO A 606 41.29 -2.86 2.86
C PRO A 606 39.97 -2.21 3.28
N LEU A 607 39.40 -2.62 4.41
CA LEU A 607 38.17 -2.10 4.98
C LEU A 607 38.44 -1.52 6.37
N LEU A 608 38.21 -0.23 6.53
CA LEU A 608 38.19 0.44 7.82
C LEU A 608 36.75 0.49 8.34
N ILE A 609 36.52 -0.10 9.52
CA ILE A 609 35.24 -0.04 10.21
C ILE A 609 35.33 0.97 11.34
N VAL A 610 34.60 2.06 11.23
CA VAL A 610 34.57 3.14 12.22
C VAL A 610 33.43 2.91 13.21
N ARG A 611 33.78 2.80 14.49
CA ARG A 611 32.82 2.66 15.58
C ARG A 611 32.67 4.00 16.28
N GLY A 612 31.48 4.60 16.22
CA GLY A 612 31.23 5.87 16.90
C GLY A 612 31.47 5.78 18.40
N ILE A 613 32.06 6.83 18.97
CA ILE A 613 32.19 7.01 20.41
C ILE A 613 30.80 7.25 21.00
N LYS A 614 30.44 6.57 22.08
CA LYS A 614 29.16 6.71 22.80
C LYS A 614 29.00 8.10 23.41
#